data_a2ba3e3d5e71545c1e9322e9c4d51c97
#
_entry.id   a2ba3e3d5e71545c1e9322e9c4d51c97
#
_cell.length_a   1.000
_cell.length_b   1.000
_cell.length_c   1.000
_cell.angle_alpha   90.00
_cell.angle_beta   90.00
_cell.angle_gamma   90.00
#
_symmetry.space_group_name_H-M   'P 1'
#
loop_
_entity.id
_entity.type
_entity.pdbx_description
1 polymer ?
#
loop_
_entity_poly.entity_id
_entity_poly.type
_entity_poly.pdbx_seq_one_letter_code
_entity_poly.pdbx_strand_id
1 'polypeptide(L)'
;MITKNDLLKTLEAPLLYWSTASKELISLFLGKKAADMVGFDQRSPHHCYTLFEHCIHTVDHINSEANNVMTDADLLRVAAFFHDIAKPQVAFEKNGRLVFYGHAHKSADMAEGLLINLGFDTEEISLICFFIKHHDDFISYELPDEVRIRTTILLLK
;
A
#
# COMPACT_ATOMS: atom_id res chain seq x y z
N MET A 1 -13.30 -13.71 10.24
CA MET A 1 -12.36 -12.55 10.30
C MET A 1 -11.11 -12.99 9.56
N ILE A 2 -10.64 -12.22 8.60
CA ILE A 2 -9.38 -12.50 7.85
C ILE A 2 -8.19 -12.39 8.82
N THR A 3 -7.20 -13.23 8.62
CA THR A 3 -5.96 -13.28 9.40
C THR A 3 -4.79 -12.72 8.59
N LYS A 4 -3.65 -12.51 9.25
CA LYS A 4 -2.36 -12.20 8.60
C LYS A 4 -2.06 -13.17 7.45
N ASN A 5 -2.17 -14.48 7.70
CA ASN A 5 -1.86 -15.49 6.69
C ASN A 5 -2.81 -15.43 5.48
N ASP A 6 -4.07 -15.10 5.69
CA ASP A 6 -5.02 -14.92 4.60
C ASP A 6 -4.64 -13.71 3.73
N LEU A 7 -4.26 -12.60 4.36
CA LEU A 7 -3.79 -11.42 3.63
C LEU A 7 -2.53 -11.73 2.82
N LEU A 8 -1.50 -12.32 3.43
CA LEU A 8 -0.24 -12.64 2.75
C LEU A 8 -0.47 -13.52 1.52
N LYS A 9 -1.22 -14.61 1.66
CA LYS A 9 -1.58 -15.48 0.53
C LYS A 9 -2.34 -14.74 -0.56
N THR A 10 -3.21 -13.82 -0.18
CA THR A 10 -4.00 -13.06 -1.14
C THR A 10 -3.12 -12.08 -1.94
N LEU A 11 -2.12 -11.48 -1.30
CA LEU A 11 -1.18 -10.56 -1.95
C LEU A 11 -0.16 -11.26 -2.87
N GLU A 12 0.03 -12.57 -2.74
CA GLU A 12 0.79 -13.38 -3.69
C GLU A 12 0.01 -13.72 -4.97
N ALA A 13 -1.31 -13.53 -4.95
CA ALA A 13 -2.17 -13.88 -6.08
C ALA A 13 -1.92 -12.99 -7.29
N PRO A 14 -2.06 -13.52 -8.52
CA PRO A 14 -1.92 -12.72 -9.74
C PRO A 14 -2.88 -11.53 -9.79
N LEU A 15 -2.43 -10.44 -10.40
CA LEU A 15 -3.20 -9.20 -10.58
C LEU A 15 -4.63 -9.43 -11.09
N LEU A 16 -4.81 -10.38 -12.00
CA LEU A 16 -6.12 -10.74 -12.56
C LEU A 16 -7.14 -11.13 -11.49
N TYR A 17 -6.71 -11.74 -10.39
CA TYR A 17 -7.59 -12.13 -9.29
C TYR A 17 -8.24 -10.91 -8.62
N TRP A 18 -7.52 -9.78 -8.54
CA TRP A 18 -7.98 -8.56 -7.90
C TRP A 18 -8.89 -7.70 -8.78
N SER A 19 -8.89 -7.92 -10.10
CA SER A 19 -9.73 -7.16 -11.03
C SER A 19 -11.24 -7.33 -10.75
N THR A 20 -11.62 -8.38 -10.02
CA THR A 20 -12.99 -8.68 -9.60
C THR A 20 -13.31 -8.27 -8.16
N ALA A 21 -12.36 -7.69 -7.43
CA ALA A 21 -12.57 -7.29 -6.05
C ALA A 21 -13.57 -6.13 -5.97
N SER A 22 -14.72 -6.37 -5.35
CA SER A 22 -15.73 -5.35 -5.12
C SER A 22 -15.46 -4.55 -3.85
N LYS A 23 -16.01 -3.34 -3.79
CA LYS A 23 -15.94 -2.50 -2.59
C LYS A 23 -16.53 -3.20 -1.36
N GLU A 24 -17.60 -3.95 -1.55
CA GLU A 24 -18.26 -4.73 -0.49
C GLU A 24 -17.34 -5.83 0.03
N LEU A 25 -16.66 -6.54 -0.86
CA LEU A 25 -15.71 -7.58 -0.50
C LEU A 25 -14.53 -7.00 0.30
N ILE A 26 -13.92 -5.94 -0.17
CA ILE A 26 -12.83 -5.26 0.55
C ILE A 26 -13.32 -4.70 1.89
N SER A 27 -14.53 -4.16 1.96
CA SER A 27 -15.13 -3.68 3.22
C SER A 27 -15.33 -4.80 4.23
N LEU A 28 -15.74 -5.98 3.76
CA LEU A 28 -15.93 -7.15 4.62
C LEU A 28 -14.62 -7.65 5.22
N PHE A 29 -13.55 -7.64 4.42
CA PHE A 29 -12.23 -8.19 4.82
C PHE A 29 -11.36 -7.18 5.58
N LEU A 30 -11.27 -5.94 5.10
CA LEU A 30 -10.34 -4.93 5.60
C LEU A 30 -11.03 -3.68 6.19
N GLY A 31 -12.36 -3.67 6.20
CA GLY A 31 -13.16 -2.57 6.71
C GLY A 31 -13.40 -1.44 5.70
N LYS A 32 -14.35 -0.58 6.05
CA LYS A 32 -14.85 0.48 5.16
C LYS A 32 -13.76 1.42 4.66
N LYS A 33 -12.81 1.80 5.51
CA LYS A 33 -11.74 2.74 5.14
C LYS A 33 -10.83 2.19 4.05
N ALA A 34 -10.52 0.90 4.08
CA ALA A 34 -9.77 0.24 3.00
C ALA A 34 -10.62 0.13 1.73
N ALA A 35 -11.92 -0.13 1.87
CA ALA A 35 -12.84 -0.19 0.75
C ALA A 35 -13.00 1.14 0.00
N ASP A 36 -12.72 2.28 0.65
CA ASP A 36 -12.78 3.60 0.01
C ASP A 36 -11.70 3.79 -1.08
N MET A 37 -10.68 2.95 -1.13
CA MET A 37 -9.70 2.92 -2.23
C MET A 37 -10.31 2.41 -3.54
N VAL A 38 -11.31 1.51 -3.46
CA VAL A 38 -11.91 0.87 -4.64
C VAL A 38 -12.69 1.89 -5.45
N GLY A 39 -12.30 2.05 -6.72
CA GLY A 39 -12.91 3.02 -7.62
C GLY A 39 -12.57 4.49 -7.33
N PHE A 40 -11.65 4.77 -6.40
CA PHE A 40 -11.24 6.14 -6.12
C PHE A 40 -10.37 6.67 -7.26
N ASP A 41 -10.89 7.71 -7.96
CA ASP A 41 -10.19 8.40 -9.04
C ASP A 41 -9.23 9.46 -8.44
N GLN A 42 -7.93 9.30 -8.67
CA GLN A 42 -6.91 10.20 -8.19
C GLN A 42 -6.83 11.52 -8.99
N ARG A 43 -7.54 11.62 -10.12
CA ARG A 43 -7.55 12.78 -11.05
C ARG A 43 -6.15 13.28 -11.41
N SER A 44 -5.20 12.37 -11.51
CA SER A 44 -3.81 12.70 -11.82
C SER A 44 -3.51 12.39 -13.30
N PRO A 45 -2.88 13.30 -14.05
CA PRO A 45 -2.47 13.02 -15.42
C PRO A 45 -1.38 11.95 -15.52
N HIS A 46 -0.76 11.60 -14.38
CA HIS A 46 0.29 10.59 -14.29
C HIS A 46 -0.21 9.21 -13.88
N HIS A 47 -1.50 9.07 -13.51
CA HIS A 47 -2.08 7.80 -13.08
C HIS A 47 -3.22 7.41 -14.00
N CYS A 48 -3.08 6.28 -14.70
CA CYS A 48 -4.14 5.67 -15.51
C CYS A 48 -5.03 4.70 -14.70
N TYR A 49 -4.70 4.47 -13.44
CA TYR A 49 -5.37 3.53 -12.56
C TYR A 49 -6.15 4.25 -11.46
N THR A 50 -7.25 3.65 -11.02
CA THR A 50 -7.87 3.99 -9.73
C THR A 50 -6.88 3.70 -8.60
N LEU A 51 -7.13 4.25 -7.41
CA LEU A 51 -6.24 4.08 -6.27
C LEU A 51 -6.01 2.60 -5.90
N PHE A 52 -7.07 1.82 -5.87
CA PHE A 52 -6.99 0.38 -5.56
C PHE A 52 -6.15 -0.37 -6.61
N GLU A 53 -6.43 -0.14 -7.89
CA GLU A 53 -5.66 -0.74 -8.99
C GLU A 53 -4.18 -0.35 -8.92
N HIS A 54 -3.88 0.92 -8.62
CA HIS A 54 -2.50 1.38 -8.40
C HIS A 54 -1.80 0.57 -7.31
N CYS A 55 -2.43 0.41 -6.14
CA CYS A 55 -1.84 -0.36 -5.05
C CYS A 55 -1.62 -1.83 -5.44
N ILE A 56 -2.57 -2.46 -6.15
CA ILE A 56 -2.42 -3.83 -6.64
C ILE A 56 -1.30 -3.96 -7.68
N HIS A 57 -1.17 -3.02 -8.60
CA HIS A 57 -0.05 -3.01 -9.55
C HIS A 57 1.30 -2.86 -8.84
N THR A 58 1.37 -2.08 -7.76
CA THR A 58 2.57 -1.96 -6.95
C THR A 58 2.93 -3.29 -6.27
N VAL A 59 1.95 -4.01 -5.74
CA VAL A 59 2.13 -5.36 -5.18
C VAL A 59 2.62 -6.34 -6.25
N ASP A 60 2.01 -6.32 -7.44
CA ASP A 60 2.38 -7.21 -8.55
C ASP A 60 3.81 -6.95 -9.04
N HIS A 61 4.23 -5.70 -9.05
CA HIS A 61 5.62 -5.34 -9.34
C HIS A 61 6.59 -5.94 -8.31
N ILE A 62 6.25 -5.90 -7.00
CA ILE A 62 7.05 -6.55 -5.96
C ILE A 62 7.07 -8.08 -6.19
N ASN A 63 5.95 -8.69 -6.55
CA ASN A 63 5.89 -10.12 -6.87
C ASN A 63 6.85 -10.50 -8.00
N SER A 64 7.00 -9.66 -9.02
CA SER A 64 7.90 -9.90 -10.15
C SER A 64 9.38 -9.76 -9.79
N GLU A 65 9.72 -8.81 -8.91
CA GLU A 65 11.12 -8.47 -8.56
C GLU A 65 11.62 -9.22 -7.32
N ALA A 66 10.76 -9.47 -6.33
CA ALA A 66 11.16 -9.96 -5.01
C ALA A 66 11.47 -11.47 -4.96
N ASN A 67 11.06 -12.25 -5.95
CA ASN A 67 11.23 -13.71 -5.95
C ASN A 67 12.68 -14.19 -5.91
N ASN A 68 13.66 -13.32 -6.05
CA ASN A 68 15.08 -13.69 -6.13
C ASN A 68 16.00 -13.05 -5.09
N VAL A 69 15.56 -12.06 -4.28
CA VAL A 69 16.52 -11.22 -3.52
C VAL A 69 16.07 -10.83 -2.10
N MET A 70 14.81 -10.99 -1.69
CA MET A 70 14.31 -10.34 -0.47
C MET A 70 13.72 -11.31 0.56
N THR A 71 14.27 -11.30 1.78
CA THR A 71 13.74 -12.05 2.95
C THR A 71 12.43 -11.47 3.50
N ASP A 72 12.11 -10.20 3.19
CA ASP A 72 10.94 -9.47 3.73
C ASP A 72 9.91 -9.13 2.64
N ALA A 73 9.88 -9.89 1.56
CA ALA A 73 8.97 -9.64 0.43
C ALA A 73 7.49 -9.55 0.86
N ASP A 74 7.09 -10.37 1.83
CA ASP A 74 5.73 -10.37 2.38
C ASP A 74 5.36 -9.05 3.04
N LEU A 75 6.26 -8.51 3.87
CA LEU A 75 6.02 -7.24 4.56
C LEU A 75 6.01 -6.08 3.57
N LEU A 76 6.84 -6.17 2.54
CA LEU A 76 6.88 -5.15 1.48
C LEU A 76 5.60 -5.17 0.61
N ARG A 77 5.03 -6.36 0.32
CA ARG A 77 3.71 -6.48 -0.35
C ARG A 77 2.61 -5.82 0.48
N VAL A 78 2.62 -6.05 1.78
CA VAL A 78 1.66 -5.43 2.70
C VAL A 78 1.83 -3.92 2.72
N ALA A 79 3.06 -3.42 2.80
CA ALA A 79 3.35 -1.99 2.72
C ALA A 79 2.86 -1.39 1.39
N ALA A 80 3.16 -2.05 0.26
CA ALA A 80 2.69 -1.63 -1.06
C ALA A 80 1.16 -1.63 -1.20
N PHE A 81 0.48 -2.56 -0.56
CA PHE A 81 -0.98 -2.59 -0.57
C PHE A 81 -1.60 -1.41 0.19
N PHE A 82 -1.00 -1.02 1.31
CA PHE A 82 -1.54 0.01 2.20
C PHE A 82 -0.91 1.39 2.07
N HIS A 83 0.12 1.60 1.22
CA HIS A 83 0.89 2.85 1.20
C HIS A 83 0.04 4.10 0.97
N ASP A 84 -1.01 3.98 0.21
CA ASP A 84 -1.89 5.06 -0.20
C ASP A 84 -3.32 4.98 0.38
N ILE A 85 -3.57 4.09 1.36
CA ILE A 85 -4.91 3.83 1.90
C ILE A 85 -5.64 5.08 2.41
N ALA A 86 -4.89 6.10 2.85
CA ALA A 86 -5.47 7.32 3.40
C ALA A 86 -5.80 8.39 2.34
N LYS A 87 -5.42 8.23 1.07
CA LYS A 87 -5.69 9.24 0.04
C LYS A 87 -7.15 9.67 -0.02
N PRO A 88 -8.16 8.76 0.03
CA PRO A 88 -9.56 9.18 0.03
C PRO A 88 -9.97 10.07 1.22
N GLN A 89 -9.31 9.91 2.38
CA GLN A 89 -9.63 10.65 3.60
C GLN A 89 -8.95 12.01 3.69
N VAL A 90 -7.84 12.21 2.97
CA VAL A 90 -7.07 13.47 2.99
C VAL A 90 -7.19 14.26 1.69
N ALA A 91 -7.93 13.73 0.71
CA ALA A 91 -8.12 14.35 -0.60
C ALA A 91 -8.82 15.70 -0.47
N PHE A 92 -8.27 16.74 -1.08
CA PHE A 92 -8.96 18.02 -1.26
C PHE A 92 -8.53 18.70 -2.57
N GLU A 93 -9.37 19.59 -3.05
CA GLU A 93 -9.10 20.32 -4.30
C GLU A 93 -8.30 21.59 -4.03
N LYS A 94 -7.21 21.77 -4.77
CA LYS A 94 -6.37 22.98 -4.74
C LYS A 94 -6.01 23.38 -6.17
N ASN A 95 -6.41 24.57 -6.56
CA ASN A 95 -6.15 25.12 -7.90
C ASN A 95 -6.61 24.17 -9.05
N GLY A 96 -7.78 23.57 -8.91
CA GLY A 96 -8.35 22.65 -9.89
C GLY A 96 -7.69 21.25 -9.94
N ARG A 97 -6.83 20.94 -8.98
CA ARG A 97 -6.17 19.64 -8.85
C ARG A 97 -6.51 18.96 -7.53
N LEU A 98 -6.69 17.66 -7.56
CA LEU A 98 -6.81 16.87 -6.35
C LEU A 98 -5.42 16.67 -5.72
N VAL A 99 -5.29 16.96 -4.44
CA VAL A 99 -4.03 16.85 -3.67
C VAL A 99 -4.25 16.01 -2.41
N PHE A 100 -3.18 15.38 -1.92
CA PHE A 100 -3.23 14.37 -0.86
C PHE A 100 -2.17 14.63 0.22
N TYR A 101 -2.02 15.87 0.67
CA TYR A 101 -0.96 16.22 1.63
C TYR A 101 -1.04 15.38 2.90
N GLY A 102 0.11 14.83 3.30
CA GLY A 102 0.24 14.04 4.52
C GLY A 102 -0.36 12.63 4.43
N HIS A 103 -0.74 12.16 3.22
CA HIS A 103 -1.32 10.83 3.06
C HIS A 103 -0.39 9.73 3.53
N ALA A 104 0.92 9.82 3.34
CA ALA A 104 1.88 8.80 3.74
C ALA A 104 1.85 8.53 5.25
N HIS A 105 1.91 9.59 6.07
CA HIS A 105 1.79 9.49 7.53
C HIS A 105 0.43 8.93 7.95
N LYS A 106 -0.64 9.47 7.35
CA LYS A 106 -2.00 9.02 7.65
C LYS A 106 -2.25 7.57 7.22
N SER A 107 -1.65 7.15 6.11
CA SER A 107 -1.71 5.76 5.66
C SER A 107 -1.01 4.82 6.65
N ALA A 108 0.15 5.21 7.17
CA ALA A 108 0.84 4.44 8.21
C ALA A 108 -0.02 4.28 9.47
N ASP A 109 -0.62 5.38 9.97
CA ASP A 109 -1.53 5.34 11.14
C ASP A 109 -2.73 4.42 10.91
N MET A 110 -3.31 4.45 9.71
CA MET A 110 -4.46 3.61 9.35
C MET A 110 -4.06 2.14 9.20
N ALA A 111 -2.91 1.88 8.59
CA ALA A 111 -2.37 0.54 8.41
C ALA A 111 -2.05 -0.10 9.76
N GLU A 112 -1.44 0.62 10.71
CA GLU A 112 -1.12 0.11 12.04
C GLU A 112 -2.34 -0.52 12.71
N GLY A 113 -3.47 0.19 12.75
CA GLY A 113 -4.70 -0.33 13.34
C GLY A 113 -5.24 -1.58 12.64
N LEU A 114 -5.11 -1.66 11.31
CA LEU A 114 -5.51 -2.84 10.54
C LEU A 114 -4.56 -4.03 10.79
N LEU A 115 -3.27 -3.79 10.83
CA LEU A 115 -2.24 -4.82 11.03
C LEU A 115 -2.33 -5.46 12.42
N ILE A 116 -2.60 -4.67 13.47
CA ILE A 116 -2.88 -5.18 14.82
C ILE A 116 -4.06 -6.16 14.78
N ASN A 117 -5.16 -5.77 14.14
CA ASN A 117 -6.37 -6.60 14.04
C ASN A 117 -6.15 -7.87 13.21
N LEU A 118 -5.23 -7.84 12.25
CA LEU A 118 -4.88 -8.98 11.40
C LEU A 118 -3.90 -9.96 12.10
N GLY A 119 -3.29 -9.57 13.22
CA GLY A 119 -2.40 -10.40 14.01
C GLY A 119 -0.92 -10.34 13.57
N PHE A 120 -0.50 -9.21 12.99
CA PHE A 120 0.94 -8.94 12.80
C PHE A 120 1.59 -8.63 14.16
N ASP A 121 2.86 -8.99 14.31
CA ASP A 121 3.62 -8.63 15.50
C ASP A 121 4.16 -7.19 15.44
N THR A 122 4.68 -6.71 16.57
CA THR A 122 5.13 -5.32 16.71
C THR A 122 6.29 -4.96 15.79
N GLU A 123 7.22 -5.89 15.54
CA GLU A 123 8.38 -5.66 14.69
C GLU A 123 7.95 -5.56 13.21
N GLU A 124 7.08 -6.45 12.78
CA GLU A 124 6.48 -6.45 11.44
C GLU A 124 5.68 -5.16 11.19
N ILE A 125 4.84 -4.76 12.15
CA ILE A 125 4.05 -3.53 12.07
C ILE A 125 4.97 -2.31 11.95
N SER A 126 6.01 -2.23 12.79
CA SER A 126 6.98 -1.13 12.75
C SER A 126 7.65 -1.02 11.39
N LEU A 127 8.04 -2.13 10.79
CA LEU A 127 8.71 -2.15 9.49
C LEU A 127 7.75 -1.77 8.35
N ILE A 128 6.55 -2.34 8.35
CA ILE A 128 5.52 -2.03 7.34
C ILE A 128 5.17 -0.53 7.41
N CYS A 129 4.89 -0.01 8.60
CA CYS A 129 4.54 1.40 8.80
C CYS A 129 5.69 2.34 8.43
N PHE A 130 6.94 1.94 8.67
CA PHE A 130 8.11 2.70 8.23
C PHE A 130 8.13 2.83 6.70
N PHE A 131 7.93 1.75 5.95
CA PHE A 131 7.87 1.82 4.49
C PHE A 131 6.71 2.67 3.99
N ILE A 132 5.53 2.52 4.58
CA ILE A 132 4.35 3.33 4.22
C ILE A 132 4.62 4.81 4.47
N LYS A 133 5.17 5.16 5.63
CA LYS A 133 5.41 6.54 6.02
C LYS A 133 6.41 7.26 5.11
N HIS A 134 7.39 6.54 4.59
CA HIS A 134 8.52 7.10 3.85
C HIS A 134 8.45 6.84 2.34
N HIS A 135 7.35 6.30 1.82
CA HIS A 135 7.25 5.94 0.40
C HIS A 135 7.30 7.15 -0.54
N ASP A 136 6.91 8.34 -0.07
CA ASP A 136 6.95 9.61 -0.82
C ASP A 136 8.20 10.45 -0.52
N ASP A 137 9.05 10.02 0.40
CA ASP A 137 10.29 10.75 0.71
C ASP A 137 11.25 10.68 -0.47
N PHE A 138 12.00 11.77 -0.66
CA PHE A 138 13.13 11.73 -1.59
C PHE A 138 14.14 10.69 -1.11
N ILE A 139 14.57 9.81 -2.02
CA ILE A 139 15.59 8.82 -1.71
C ILE A 139 16.89 9.57 -1.41
N SER A 140 17.20 9.70 -0.11
CA SER A 140 18.48 10.25 0.32
C SER A 140 19.57 9.20 0.16
N TYR A 141 20.71 9.59 -0.42
CA TYR A 141 21.88 8.73 -0.47
C TYR A 141 22.47 8.42 0.93
N GLU A 142 21.99 9.10 1.95
CA GLU A 142 22.36 8.87 3.37
C GLU A 142 21.61 7.70 4.01
N LEU A 143 20.57 7.17 3.37
CA LEU A 143 19.88 5.98 3.85
C LEU A 143 20.74 4.73 3.63
N PRO A 144 20.73 3.76 4.57
CA PRO A 144 21.35 2.46 4.36
C PRO A 144 20.88 1.84 3.05
N ASP A 145 21.78 1.18 2.32
CA ASP A 145 21.48 0.63 0.98
C ASP A 145 20.26 -0.26 0.95
N GLU A 146 20.05 -1.08 1.98
CA GLU A 146 18.85 -1.94 2.10
C GLU A 146 17.55 -1.13 2.15
N VAL A 147 17.52 -0.07 2.95
CA VAL A 147 16.33 0.80 3.08
C VAL A 147 16.09 1.53 1.77
N ARG A 148 17.14 2.04 1.15
CA ARG A 148 17.08 2.73 -0.14
C ARG A 148 16.54 1.83 -1.25
N ILE A 149 17.04 0.60 -1.37
CA ILE A 149 16.58 -0.37 -2.38
C ILE A 149 15.09 -0.70 -2.17
N ARG A 150 14.68 -0.99 -0.94
CA ARG A 150 13.29 -1.31 -0.60
C ARG A 150 12.34 -0.14 -0.87
N THR A 151 12.75 1.09 -0.50
CA THR A 151 11.98 2.30 -0.79
C THR A 151 11.91 2.55 -2.29
N THR A 152 12.99 2.32 -3.03
CA THR A 152 13.01 2.44 -4.50
C THR A 152 12.02 1.46 -5.15
N ILE A 153 11.92 0.23 -4.67
CA ILE A 153 10.95 -0.76 -5.20
C ILE A 153 9.51 -0.27 -4.99
N LEU A 154 9.19 0.33 -3.84
CA LEU A 154 7.88 0.94 -3.58
C LEU A 154 7.61 2.18 -4.45
N LEU A 155 8.65 2.91 -4.86
CA LEU A 155 8.55 4.13 -5.65
C LEU A 155 8.61 3.88 -7.17
N LEU A 156 9.01 2.70 -7.62
CA LEU A 156 8.96 2.32 -9.04
C LEU A 156 7.50 2.11 -9.46
N LYS A 157 6.85 3.22 -9.69
CA LYS A 157 5.45 3.31 -10.11
C LYS A 157 5.32 3.25 -11.61
#